data_db448ef9b4c57c69bdfb695e1766bef3
#
_entry.id   db448ef9b4c57c69bdfb695e1766bef3
#
_cell.length_a   1.000
_cell.length_b   1.000
_cell.length_c   1.000
_cell.angle_alpha   90.00
_cell.angle_beta   90.00
_cell.angle_gamma   90.00
#
_symmetry.space_group_name_H-M   'P 1'
#
loop_
_entity.id
_entity.type
_entity.pdbx_description
1 polymer ?
#
loop_
_entity_poly.entity_id
_entity_poly.type
_entity_poly.pdbx_seq_one_letter_code
_entity_poly.pdbx_strand_id
1 'polypeptide(L)'
;VKIIRKLNEYGYEVIIGCDNKPLHFLKKEFPNHDFVRLKAMPILYSRYIGASFAIFLQIYKLIYNYIYERYITKKIINQFKIDAIITDNRFGVRSKKIPSIFVTHQVEIRSKYFMSFVNYINTRLINRFNECWIVDDKKNRLSGSLSNSSKLHIKTQHLSNLSRFRYFKTITKKQLLVLVSGPEPQRSVFEKKLIEASK
;
A
#
# COMPACT_ATOMS: atom_id res chain seq x y z
N VAL A 1 -5.08 6.24 7.16
CA VAL A 1 -5.59 7.13 8.21
C VAL A 1 -6.08 8.44 7.63
N LYS A 2 -5.22 9.30 7.01
CA LYS A 2 -5.65 10.64 6.51
C LYS A 2 -6.82 10.57 5.52
N ILE A 3 -6.80 9.66 4.56
CA ILE A 3 -7.89 9.50 3.58
C ILE A 3 -9.21 9.19 4.30
N ILE A 4 -9.20 8.24 5.26
CA ILE A 4 -10.39 7.86 6.03
C ILE A 4 -10.93 9.07 6.79
N ARG A 5 -10.07 9.81 7.51
CA ARG A 5 -10.49 11.02 8.24
C ARG A 5 -11.12 12.03 7.30
N LYS A 6 -10.53 12.24 6.13
CA LYS A 6 -11.05 13.21 5.15
C LYS A 6 -12.40 12.78 4.59
N LEU A 7 -12.61 11.50 4.33
CA LEU A 7 -13.90 10.98 3.91
C LEU A 7 -14.97 11.20 4.99
N ASN A 8 -14.63 10.93 6.26
CA ASN A 8 -15.56 11.19 7.38
C ASN A 8 -15.91 12.68 7.50
N GLU A 9 -14.92 13.57 7.31
CA GLU A 9 -15.15 15.04 7.31
C GLU A 9 -16.16 15.47 6.22
N TYR A 10 -16.20 14.74 5.11
CA TYR A 10 -17.17 14.96 4.02
C TYR A 10 -18.50 14.19 4.22
N GLY A 11 -18.69 13.52 5.36
CA GLY A 11 -19.92 12.80 5.68
C GLY A 11 -20.06 11.42 5.01
N TYR A 12 -18.97 10.86 4.46
CA TYR A 12 -19.02 9.50 3.92
C TYR A 12 -18.96 8.47 5.04
N GLU A 13 -19.81 7.45 4.94
CA GLU A 13 -19.71 6.24 5.75
C GLU A 13 -18.57 5.37 5.21
N VAL A 14 -17.61 5.04 6.06
CA VAL A 14 -16.40 4.33 5.66
C VAL A 14 -16.32 2.96 6.31
N ILE A 15 -16.30 1.91 5.49
CA ILE A 15 -16.05 0.53 5.92
C ILE A 15 -14.60 0.20 5.66
N ILE A 16 -13.88 -0.24 6.69
CA ILE A 16 -12.43 -0.43 6.64
C ILE A 16 -12.09 -1.90 6.37
N GLY A 17 -11.57 -2.17 5.16
CA GLY A 17 -11.08 -3.50 4.78
C GLY A 17 -9.59 -3.66 5.07
N CYS A 18 -9.19 -4.59 5.94
CA CYS A 18 -7.79 -4.83 6.23
C CYS A 18 -7.50 -6.28 6.64
N ASP A 19 -6.22 -6.67 6.64
CA ASP A 19 -5.75 -7.93 7.21
C ASP A 19 -5.40 -7.74 8.70
N ASN A 20 -5.07 -8.83 9.38
CA ASN A 20 -4.86 -8.88 10.83
C ASN A 20 -3.85 -7.87 11.37
N LYS A 21 -2.70 -7.71 10.70
CA LYS A 21 -1.61 -6.84 11.20
C LYS A 21 -2.05 -5.37 11.39
N PRO A 22 -2.63 -4.68 10.40
CA PRO A 22 -3.10 -3.31 10.57
C PRO A 22 -4.41 -3.19 11.36
N LEU A 23 -5.18 -4.28 11.55
CA LEU A 23 -6.50 -4.26 12.16
C LEU A 23 -6.48 -3.68 13.57
N HIS A 24 -5.54 -4.15 14.41
CA HIS A 24 -5.45 -3.68 15.80
C HIS A 24 -5.19 -2.17 15.88
N PHE A 25 -4.28 -1.70 15.05
CA PHE A 25 -3.97 -0.27 14.97
C PHE A 25 -5.15 0.55 14.45
N LEU A 26 -5.80 0.10 13.35
CA LEU A 26 -6.91 0.81 12.75
C LEU A 26 -8.15 0.83 13.66
N LYS A 27 -8.41 -0.23 14.42
CA LYS A 27 -9.50 -0.25 15.41
C LYS A 27 -9.28 0.76 16.55
N LYS A 28 -8.03 0.98 16.98
CA LYS A 28 -7.73 2.04 17.95
C LYS A 28 -7.94 3.43 17.38
N GLU A 29 -7.59 3.62 16.11
CA GLU A 29 -7.70 4.92 15.44
C GLU A 29 -9.15 5.26 15.03
N PHE A 30 -9.95 4.24 14.73
CA PHE A 30 -11.32 4.34 14.23
C PHE A 30 -12.26 3.37 14.95
N PRO A 31 -12.51 3.55 16.26
CA PRO A 31 -13.28 2.57 17.06
C PRO A 31 -14.75 2.42 16.62
N ASN A 32 -15.33 3.46 16.02
CA ASN A 32 -16.73 3.50 15.62
C ASN A 32 -16.98 3.12 14.15
N HIS A 33 -15.99 2.48 13.49
CA HIS A 33 -16.15 2.06 12.09
C HIS A 33 -16.36 0.57 11.98
N ASP A 34 -17.05 0.17 10.92
CA ASP A 34 -17.15 -1.23 10.53
C ASP A 34 -15.86 -1.73 9.87
N PHE A 35 -15.50 -2.96 10.22
CA PHE A 35 -14.30 -3.61 9.70
C PHE A 35 -14.64 -4.90 8.98
N VAL A 36 -14.06 -5.06 7.80
CA VAL A 36 -14.10 -6.32 7.05
C VAL A 36 -12.71 -6.92 6.91
N ARG A 37 -12.62 -8.22 7.11
CA ARG A 37 -11.34 -8.91 7.03
C ARG A 37 -10.98 -9.26 5.59
N LEU A 38 -9.90 -8.69 5.10
CA LEU A 38 -9.31 -8.98 3.80
C LEU A 38 -8.02 -9.78 3.99
N LYS A 39 -8.11 -11.09 4.11
CA LYS A 39 -6.95 -11.97 4.22
C LYS A 39 -6.07 -11.89 2.96
N ALA A 40 -4.77 -12.05 3.14
CA ALA A 40 -3.83 -12.24 2.06
C ALA A 40 -2.83 -13.35 2.43
N MET A 41 -2.42 -14.13 1.46
CA MET A 41 -1.28 -15.03 1.66
C MET A 41 0.00 -14.21 1.76
N PRO A 42 0.80 -14.38 2.81
CA PRO A 42 2.04 -13.63 2.96
C PRO A 42 3.05 -14.03 1.88
N ILE A 43 3.71 -13.04 1.31
CA ILE A 43 4.89 -13.26 0.47
C ILE A 43 6.09 -13.34 1.40
N LEU A 44 6.82 -14.45 1.32
CA LEU A 44 8.00 -14.66 2.13
C LEU A 44 9.25 -14.21 1.37
N TYR A 45 10.03 -13.36 1.99
CA TYR A 45 11.33 -12.94 1.46
C TYR A 45 12.41 -13.89 1.99
N SER A 46 13.20 -14.46 1.08
CA SER A 46 14.28 -15.35 1.47
C SER A 46 15.55 -14.56 1.80
N ARG A 47 16.31 -15.04 2.79
CA ARG A 47 17.64 -14.52 3.11
C ARG A 47 18.69 -14.95 2.08
N TYR A 48 18.49 -16.10 1.44
CA TYR A 48 19.48 -16.75 0.58
C TYR A 48 19.21 -16.54 -0.92
N ILE A 49 17.99 -16.20 -1.28
CA ILE A 49 17.53 -16.07 -2.66
C ILE A 49 17.17 -14.61 -2.89
N GLY A 50 17.63 -14.03 -3.99
CA GLY A 50 17.28 -12.65 -4.34
C GLY A 50 15.77 -12.42 -4.34
N ALA A 51 15.33 -11.25 -3.85
CA ALA A 51 13.90 -10.94 -3.67
C ALA A 51 13.05 -11.19 -4.92
N SER A 52 13.57 -10.87 -6.10
CA SER A 52 12.85 -11.08 -7.38
C SER A 52 12.58 -12.55 -7.69
N PHE A 53 13.54 -13.43 -7.40
CA PHE A 53 13.37 -14.86 -7.64
C PHE A 53 12.46 -15.50 -6.57
N ALA A 54 12.55 -15.05 -5.33
CA ALA A 54 11.62 -15.47 -4.27
C ALA A 54 10.16 -15.11 -4.59
N ILE A 55 9.92 -13.94 -5.21
CA ILE A 55 8.60 -13.53 -5.68
C ILE A 55 8.16 -14.41 -6.84
N PHE A 56 9.04 -14.72 -7.79
CA PHE A 56 8.73 -15.60 -8.93
C PHE A 56 8.25 -16.98 -8.47
N LEU A 57 8.93 -17.59 -7.50
CA LEU A 57 8.53 -18.87 -6.93
C LEU A 57 7.17 -18.83 -6.20
N GLN A 58 6.69 -17.64 -5.85
CA GLN A 58 5.44 -17.43 -5.12
C GLN A 58 4.35 -16.75 -5.96
N ILE A 59 4.51 -16.72 -7.29
CA ILE A 59 3.56 -16.07 -8.21
C ILE A 59 2.14 -16.64 -8.07
N TYR A 60 2.02 -17.93 -7.74
CA TYR A 60 0.72 -18.57 -7.47
C TYR A 60 -0.01 -17.92 -6.29
N LYS A 61 0.71 -17.44 -5.27
CA LYS A 61 0.11 -16.72 -4.14
C LYS A 61 -0.45 -15.37 -4.57
N LEU A 62 0.25 -14.68 -5.47
CA LEU A 62 -0.23 -13.40 -6.03
C LEU A 62 -1.52 -13.61 -6.84
N ILE A 63 -1.56 -14.66 -7.67
CA ILE A 63 -2.73 -15.02 -8.46
C ILE A 63 -3.89 -15.40 -7.52
N TYR A 64 -3.64 -16.26 -6.53
CA TYR A 64 -4.64 -16.64 -5.55
C TYR A 64 -5.18 -15.42 -4.80
N ASN A 65 -4.30 -14.54 -4.28
CA ASN A 65 -4.72 -13.33 -3.59
C ASN A 65 -5.59 -12.45 -4.48
N TYR A 66 -5.21 -12.27 -5.75
CA TYR A 66 -6.00 -11.50 -6.71
C TYR A 66 -7.41 -12.08 -6.92
N ILE A 67 -7.53 -13.40 -7.12
CA ILE A 67 -8.81 -14.07 -7.32
C ILE A 67 -9.66 -14.00 -6.05
N TYR A 68 -9.07 -14.29 -4.89
CA TYR A 68 -9.74 -14.20 -3.60
C TYR A 68 -10.24 -12.79 -3.31
N GLU A 69 -9.42 -11.77 -3.54
CA GLU A 69 -9.80 -10.36 -3.36
C GLU A 69 -10.98 -9.99 -4.26
N ARG A 70 -10.98 -10.42 -5.51
CA ARG A 70 -12.09 -10.22 -6.44
C ARG A 70 -13.40 -10.81 -5.92
N TYR A 71 -13.34 -12.03 -5.41
CA TYR A 71 -14.50 -12.75 -4.88
C TYR A 71 -15.05 -12.09 -3.62
N ILE A 72 -14.18 -11.83 -2.64
CA ILE A 72 -14.61 -11.23 -1.37
C ILE A 72 -15.11 -9.80 -1.54
N THR A 73 -14.49 -9.01 -2.41
CA THR A 73 -14.92 -7.64 -2.73
C THR A 73 -16.36 -7.63 -3.25
N LYS A 74 -16.72 -8.57 -4.14
CA LYS A 74 -18.10 -8.69 -4.62
C LYS A 74 -19.10 -8.95 -3.49
N LYS A 75 -18.74 -9.81 -2.52
CA LYS A 75 -19.57 -10.08 -1.34
C LYS A 75 -19.73 -8.83 -0.47
N ILE A 76 -18.64 -8.12 -0.19
CA ILE A 76 -18.64 -6.90 0.63
C ILE A 76 -19.51 -5.82 -0.02
N ILE A 77 -19.38 -5.59 -1.32
CA ILE A 77 -20.21 -4.61 -2.05
C ILE A 77 -21.70 -4.90 -1.85
N ASN A 78 -22.10 -6.16 -2.02
CA ASN A 78 -23.51 -6.54 -1.89
C ASN A 78 -24.01 -6.46 -0.45
N GLN A 79 -23.19 -6.85 0.52
CA GLN A 79 -23.55 -6.85 1.95
C GLN A 79 -23.71 -5.45 2.50
N PHE A 80 -22.79 -4.56 2.17
CA PHE A 80 -22.72 -3.20 2.74
C PHE A 80 -23.21 -2.12 1.77
N LYS A 81 -23.70 -2.49 0.57
CA LYS A 81 -24.17 -1.55 -0.45
C LYS A 81 -23.14 -0.46 -0.78
N ILE A 82 -21.88 -0.88 -1.00
CA ILE A 82 -20.75 0.03 -1.24
C ILE A 82 -20.91 0.77 -2.56
N ASP A 83 -20.77 2.10 -2.53
CA ASP A 83 -20.86 2.98 -3.70
C ASP A 83 -19.52 3.23 -4.38
N ALA A 84 -18.40 3.19 -3.64
CA ALA A 84 -17.06 3.39 -4.18
C ALA A 84 -16.00 2.59 -3.40
N ILE A 85 -14.88 2.29 -4.04
CA ILE A 85 -13.76 1.56 -3.44
C ILE A 85 -12.51 2.42 -3.53
N ILE A 86 -11.78 2.54 -2.41
CA ILE A 86 -10.41 3.06 -2.37
C ILE A 86 -9.53 1.96 -1.82
N THR A 87 -8.52 1.55 -2.56
CA THR A 87 -7.65 0.44 -2.19
C THR A 87 -6.19 0.82 -2.23
N ASP A 88 -5.43 0.42 -1.20
CA ASP A 88 -3.99 0.62 -1.09
C ASP A 88 -3.25 -0.65 -1.54
N ASN A 89 -2.65 -0.58 -2.73
CA ASN A 89 -1.84 -1.63 -3.35
C ASN A 89 -2.47 -3.04 -3.43
N ARG A 90 -3.81 -3.14 -3.49
CA ARG A 90 -4.52 -4.43 -3.63
C ARG A 90 -5.26 -4.50 -4.96
N PHE A 91 -4.69 -5.14 -5.95
CA PHE A 91 -5.18 -5.18 -7.33
C PHE A 91 -6.53 -5.90 -7.53
N GLY A 92 -6.83 -6.85 -6.66
CA GLY A 92 -8.09 -7.59 -6.69
C GLY A 92 -9.27 -6.83 -6.05
N VAL A 93 -9.00 -5.84 -5.18
CA VAL A 93 -10.03 -5.08 -4.47
C VAL A 93 -10.57 -3.97 -5.38
N ARG A 94 -11.40 -4.34 -6.34
CA ARG A 94 -12.04 -3.44 -7.29
C ARG A 94 -13.33 -4.01 -7.85
N SER A 95 -14.17 -3.17 -8.47
CA SER A 95 -15.38 -3.56 -9.17
C SER A 95 -15.42 -2.95 -10.58
N LYS A 96 -16.23 -3.53 -11.46
CA LYS A 96 -16.61 -2.92 -12.75
C LYS A 96 -17.91 -2.11 -12.63
N LYS A 97 -18.67 -2.31 -11.53
CA LYS A 97 -20.00 -1.74 -11.34
C LYS A 97 -19.99 -0.42 -10.59
N ILE A 98 -18.97 -0.19 -9.77
CA ILE A 98 -18.82 1.01 -8.95
C ILE A 98 -17.41 1.58 -9.09
N PRO A 99 -17.21 2.88 -8.90
CA PRO A 99 -15.90 3.52 -8.97
C PRO A 99 -14.89 2.83 -8.05
N SER A 100 -13.71 2.56 -8.58
CA SER A 100 -12.61 1.93 -7.83
C SER A 100 -11.33 2.73 -8.04
N ILE A 101 -10.75 3.20 -6.96
CA ILE A 101 -9.58 4.07 -6.93
C ILE A 101 -8.40 3.26 -6.37
N PHE A 102 -7.30 3.27 -7.09
CA PHE A 102 -6.06 2.61 -6.67
C PHE A 102 -5.12 3.64 -6.05
N VAL A 103 -4.72 3.42 -4.80
CA VAL A 103 -3.73 4.26 -4.10
C VAL A 103 -2.40 3.55 -4.11
N THR A 104 -1.35 4.23 -4.50
CA THR A 104 0.01 3.68 -4.49
C THR A 104 1.06 4.78 -4.31
N HIS A 105 2.19 4.44 -3.74
CA HIS A 105 3.41 5.26 -3.74
C HIS A 105 4.41 4.80 -4.82
N GLN A 106 4.09 3.69 -5.52
CA GLN A 106 5.00 3.07 -6.47
C GLN A 106 4.23 2.59 -7.71
N VAL A 107 4.31 3.37 -8.79
CA VAL A 107 3.76 3.02 -10.10
C VAL A 107 4.76 2.16 -10.88
N GLU A 108 6.05 2.54 -10.86
CA GLU A 108 7.12 1.75 -11.44
C GLU A 108 7.83 0.92 -10.37
N ILE A 109 7.98 -0.37 -10.62
CA ILE A 109 8.67 -1.32 -9.74
C ILE A 109 10.13 -1.44 -10.21
N ARG A 110 11.07 -1.19 -9.32
CA ARG A 110 12.49 -1.47 -9.58
C ARG A 110 12.78 -2.93 -9.27
N SER A 111 13.07 -3.72 -10.28
CA SER A 111 13.47 -5.11 -10.16
C SER A 111 14.79 -5.33 -10.88
N LYS A 112 15.66 -6.16 -10.30
CA LYS A 112 16.93 -6.53 -10.92
C LYS A 112 16.74 -7.38 -12.20
N TYR A 113 15.67 -8.18 -12.22
CA TYR A 113 15.35 -9.09 -13.31
C TYR A 113 13.92 -8.83 -13.79
N PHE A 114 13.66 -9.00 -15.10
CA PHE A 114 12.34 -8.89 -15.73
C PHE A 114 11.59 -7.57 -15.46
N MET A 115 12.33 -6.48 -15.24
CA MET A 115 11.76 -5.18 -14.88
C MET A 115 10.66 -4.71 -15.85
N SER A 116 10.90 -4.84 -17.16
CA SER A 116 9.92 -4.42 -18.17
C SER A 116 8.62 -5.24 -18.11
N PHE A 117 8.73 -6.55 -17.91
CA PHE A 117 7.57 -7.44 -17.80
C PHE A 117 6.77 -7.20 -16.51
N VAL A 118 7.46 -7.05 -15.39
CA VAL A 118 6.83 -6.74 -14.09
C VAL A 118 6.10 -5.40 -14.18
N ASN A 119 6.73 -4.37 -14.75
CA ASN A 119 6.12 -3.06 -14.93
C ASN A 119 4.97 -3.08 -15.91
N TYR A 120 5.05 -3.86 -16.99
CA TYR A 120 3.92 -4.07 -17.91
C TYR A 120 2.70 -4.65 -17.20
N ILE A 121 2.88 -5.71 -16.40
CA ILE A 121 1.79 -6.30 -15.63
C ILE A 121 1.24 -5.31 -14.61
N ASN A 122 2.12 -4.63 -13.84
CA ASN A 122 1.73 -3.65 -12.84
C ASN A 122 0.87 -2.53 -13.45
N THR A 123 1.36 -1.91 -14.52
CA THR A 123 0.64 -0.86 -15.26
C THR A 123 -0.70 -1.36 -15.79
N ARG A 124 -0.74 -2.58 -16.36
CA ARG A 124 -1.98 -3.18 -16.87
C ARG A 124 -2.99 -3.45 -15.77
N LEU A 125 -2.56 -3.81 -14.57
CA LEU A 125 -3.44 -4.01 -13.41
C LEU A 125 -3.95 -2.69 -12.86
N ILE A 126 -3.11 -1.65 -12.77
CA ILE A 126 -3.51 -0.30 -12.34
C ILE A 126 -4.52 0.28 -13.32
N ASN A 127 -4.30 0.16 -14.63
CA ASN A 127 -5.20 0.66 -15.68
C ASN A 127 -6.59 -0.01 -15.71
N ARG A 128 -6.85 -0.98 -14.82
CA ARG A 128 -8.18 -1.55 -14.62
C ARG A 128 -9.04 -0.78 -13.62
N PHE A 129 -8.48 0.19 -12.95
CA PHE A 129 -9.19 1.09 -12.02
C PHE A 129 -9.75 2.31 -12.74
N ASN A 130 -10.62 3.06 -12.08
CA ASN A 130 -11.15 4.32 -12.62
C ASN A 130 -10.16 5.47 -12.44
N GLU A 131 -9.46 5.48 -11.30
CA GLU A 131 -8.45 6.47 -10.98
C GLU A 131 -7.25 5.83 -10.26
N CYS A 132 -6.09 6.47 -10.35
CA CYS A 132 -4.90 6.14 -9.56
C CYS A 132 -4.47 7.37 -8.74
N TRP A 133 -4.44 7.23 -7.43
CA TRP A 133 -3.93 8.23 -6.52
C TRP A 133 -2.50 7.88 -6.12
N ILE A 134 -1.57 8.74 -6.51
CA ILE A 134 -0.14 8.56 -6.29
C ILE A 134 0.27 9.35 -5.06
N VAL A 135 0.76 8.64 -4.03
CA VAL A 135 1.21 9.24 -2.78
C VAL A 135 2.62 9.79 -2.97
N ASP A 136 2.72 10.93 -3.62
CA ASP A 136 3.97 11.65 -3.83
C ASP A 136 3.68 13.12 -4.15
N ASP A 137 4.63 13.99 -3.88
CA ASP A 137 4.51 15.40 -4.25
C ASP A 137 4.79 15.57 -5.75
N LYS A 138 3.85 16.20 -6.47
CA LYS A 138 3.97 16.41 -7.92
C LYS A 138 5.17 17.29 -8.31
N LYS A 139 5.54 18.26 -7.45
CA LYS A 139 6.64 19.20 -7.70
C LYS A 139 7.98 18.60 -7.29
N ASN A 140 8.05 18.04 -6.09
CA ASN A 140 9.31 17.58 -5.49
C ASN A 140 9.68 16.13 -5.80
N ARG A 141 8.72 15.32 -6.26
CA ARG A 141 8.92 13.89 -6.64
C ARG A 141 9.84 13.13 -5.69
N LEU A 142 9.50 13.10 -4.41
CA LEU A 142 10.32 12.47 -3.38
C LEU A 142 10.59 10.97 -3.65
N SER A 143 9.65 10.30 -4.33
CA SER A 143 9.79 8.90 -4.77
C SER A 143 10.61 8.76 -6.08
N GLY A 144 11.02 9.85 -6.71
CA GLY A 144 11.77 9.84 -7.96
C GLY A 144 11.00 9.17 -9.11
N SER A 145 11.66 8.24 -9.83
CA SER A 145 11.05 7.52 -10.95
C SER A 145 9.95 6.52 -10.53
N LEU A 146 9.85 6.16 -9.25
CA LEU A 146 8.85 5.20 -8.77
C LEU A 146 7.42 5.72 -8.92
N SER A 147 7.23 7.04 -8.87
CA SER A 147 5.93 7.71 -9.04
C SER A 147 5.61 8.09 -10.49
N ASN A 148 6.43 7.66 -11.46
CA ASN A 148 6.21 7.96 -12.88
C ASN A 148 4.92 7.30 -13.39
N SER A 149 3.96 8.14 -13.78
CA SER A 149 2.63 7.72 -14.24
C SER A 149 2.44 7.82 -15.75
N SER A 150 3.49 8.06 -16.52
CA SER A 150 3.41 8.28 -17.97
C SER A 150 2.76 7.13 -18.77
N LYS A 151 2.79 5.91 -18.23
CA LYS A 151 2.20 4.71 -18.83
C LYS A 151 0.77 4.41 -18.35
N LEU A 152 0.22 5.23 -17.46
CA LEU A 152 -1.15 5.08 -17.00
C LEU A 152 -2.10 5.81 -17.95
N HIS A 153 -3.15 5.11 -18.38
CA HIS A 153 -4.20 5.64 -19.28
C HIS A 153 -5.46 6.07 -18.52
N ILE A 154 -5.44 5.97 -17.20
CA ILE A 154 -6.53 6.38 -16.30
C ILE A 154 -6.21 7.72 -15.65
N LYS A 155 -7.23 8.37 -15.12
CA LYS A 155 -7.04 9.62 -14.38
C LYS A 155 -6.11 9.42 -13.20
N THR A 156 -5.07 10.24 -13.10
CA THR A 156 -4.09 10.20 -12.02
C THR A 156 -4.14 11.47 -11.19
N GLN A 157 -4.05 11.31 -9.87
CA GLN A 157 -3.95 12.43 -8.93
C GLN A 157 -2.75 12.20 -8.00
N HIS A 158 -1.94 13.24 -7.81
CA HIS A 158 -0.87 13.22 -6.82
C HIS A 158 -1.42 13.72 -5.49
N LEU A 159 -1.36 12.85 -4.49
CA LEU A 159 -1.66 13.19 -3.11
C LEU A 159 -0.35 13.57 -2.43
N SER A 160 -0.21 14.83 -2.05
CA SER A 160 0.92 15.25 -1.25
C SER A 160 0.98 14.48 0.08
N ASN A 161 1.91 14.78 0.93
CA ASN A 161 2.20 14.05 2.16
C ASN A 161 0.97 13.57 2.96
N LEU A 162 0.76 12.25 3.00
CA LEU A 162 -0.27 11.57 3.78
C LEU A 162 0.18 11.25 5.22
N SER A 163 1.26 11.86 5.72
CA SER A 163 1.69 11.67 7.10
C SER A 163 0.60 12.07 8.09
N ARG A 164 0.35 11.24 9.10
CA ARG A 164 -0.54 11.54 10.21
C ARG A 164 0.09 12.46 11.26
N PHE A 165 1.40 12.64 11.19
CA PHE A 165 2.13 13.49 12.13
C PHE A 165 1.89 14.96 11.82
N ARG A 166 1.78 15.78 12.89
CA ARG A 166 1.75 17.23 12.81
C ARG A 166 3.14 17.76 13.12
N TYR A 167 3.47 18.89 12.53
CA TYR A 167 4.69 19.59 12.91
C TYR A 167 4.52 20.17 14.33
N PHE A 168 5.49 19.88 15.18
CA PHE A 168 5.62 20.53 16.46
C PHE A 168 6.99 21.22 16.53
N LYS A 169 6.99 22.48 16.96
CA LYS A 169 8.24 23.17 17.24
C LYS A 169 8.85 22.53 18.49
N THR A 170 9.96 21.88 18.32
CA THR A 170 10.68 21.21 19.42
C THR A 170 12.03 21.89 19.67
N ILE A 171 12.52 21.81 20.90
CA ILE A 171 13.89 22.21 21.21
C ILE A 171 14.81 21.16 20.60
N THR A 172 15.74 21.61 19.75
CA THR A 172 16.73 20.71 19.15
C THR A 172 17.67 20.19 20.22
N LYS A 173 17.66 18.86 20.44
CA LYS A 173 18.64 18.18 21.28
C LYS A 173 19.68 17.51 20.38
N LYS A 174 20.95 17.59 20.76
CA LYS A 174 22.04 16.87 20.06
C LYS A 174 21.98 15.39 20.44
N GLN A 175 21.07 14.65 19.82
CA GLN A 175 20.86 13.21 20.02
C GLN A 175 20.84 12.50 18.68
N LEU A 176 21.40 11.30 18.62
CA LEU A 176 21.27 10.41 17.47
C LEU A 176 19.97 9.63 17.61
N LEU A 177 19.08 9.79 16.64
CA LEU A 177 17.87 8.96 16.52
C LEU A 177 18.07 7.97 15.36
N VAL A 178 18.02 6.70 15.68
CA VAL A 178 18.08 5.62 14.69
C VAL A 178 16.70 5.03 14.50
N LEU A 179 16.18 5.10 13.27
CA LEU A 179 14.89 4.52 12.89
C LEU A 179 15.13 3.26 12.05
N VAL A 180 14.80 2.11 12.63
CA VAL A 180 14.92 0.82 11.94
C VAL A 180 13.56 0.39 11.42
N SER A 181 13.44 0.25 10.10
CA SER A 181 12.22 -0.23 9.46
C SER A 181 12.57 -1.20 8.31
N GLY A 182 11.56 -1.92 7.82
CA GLY A 182 11.71 -2.86 6.71
C GLY A 182 11.16 -4.25 7.03
N PRO A 183 11.14 -5.13 6.03
CA PRO A 183 10.69 -6.51 6.22
C PRO A 183 11.74 -7.34 6.98
N GLU A 184 11.27 -8.37 7.69
CA GLU A 184 12.14 -9.38 8.25
C GLU A 184 12.68 -10.32 7.13
N PRO A 185 13.92 -10.81 7.22
CA PRO A 185 14.88 -10.69 8.35
C PRO A 185 15.83 -9.49 8.24
N GLN A 186 15.72 -8.66 7.19
CA GLN A 186 16.66 -7.56 6.92
C GLN A 186 16.66 -6.52 8.05
N ARG A 187 15.48 -6.22 8.59
CA ARG A 187 15.32 -5.29 9.70
C ARG A 187 16.14 -5.72 10.92
N SER A 188 15.97 -6.95 11.39
CA SER A 188 16.69 -7.46 12.56
C SER A 188 18.21 -7.55 12.35
N VAL A 189 18.65 -7.87 11.12
CA VAL A 189 20.09 -7.87 10.78
C VAL A 189 20.67 -6.46 10.85
N PHE A 190 19.93 -5.47 10.34
CA PHE A 190 20.38 -4.07 10.36
C PHE A 190 20.40 -3.51 11.78
N GLU A 191 19.36 -3.79 12.57
CA GLU A 191 19.27 -3.41 13.98
C GLU A 191 20.48 -3.92 14.79
N LYS A 192 20.82 -5.22 14.62
CA LYS A 192 21.98 -5.82 15.29
C LYS A 192 23.29 -5.10 14.94
N LYS A 193 23.52 -4.81 13.65
CA LYS A 193 24.70 -4.08 13.20
C LYS A 193 24.77 -2.66 13.77
N LEU A 194 23.64 -1.97 13.89
CA LEU A 194 23.61 -0.63 14.49
C LEU A 194 23.94 -0.65 15.98
N ILE A 195 23.41 -1.63 16.73
CA ILE A 195 23.72 -1.80 18.16
C ILE A 195 25.22 -2.11 18.34
N GLU A 196 25.81 -2.95 17.48
CA GLU A 196 27.24 -3.26 17.52
C GLU A 196 28.11 -2.04 17.19
N ALA A 197 27.70 -1.20 16.24
CA ALA A 197 28.42 0.01 15.85
C ALA A 197 28.25 1.19 16.83
N SER A 198 27.29 1.13 17.76
CA SER A 198 27.02 2.18 18.73
C SER A 198 27.70 1.96 20.08
N LYS A 199 28.39 0.84 20.24
CA LYS A 199 29.25 0.52 21.40
C LYS A 199 30.66 1.04 21.20
#